data_2c5f1696f3abd751b99a3c84a7aa9124
#
_entry.id   2c5f1696f3abd751b99a3c84a7aa9124
#
_cell.length_a   1.000
_cell.length_b   1.000
_cell.length_c   1.000
_cell.angle_alpha   90.00
_cell.angle_beta   90.00
_cell.angle_gamma   90.00
#
_symmetry.space_group_name_H-M   'P 1'
#
loop_
_entity.id
_entity.type
_entity.pdbx_description
1 polymer ?
#
loop_
_entity_poly.entity_id
_entity_poly.type
_entity_poly.pdbx_seq_one_letter_code
_entity_poly.pdbx_strand_id
1 'polypeptide(L)'
;MNTANLNTLIQRYEDNFEWINNAEHDEIFKWRAVRCFQDVWFSEEVEDMTFAEKFKAATKECSVLLDNGQVSPTNGIVKMAEQEPDEVERLFVEVLFADDQGNLQLRQDHVEEFLDGIEAVRERTFPSYWKYGQNRHCAFTYLALYAPEENYIYKYSEAEEFAKHIEYGIDIGSGQTFKLSAYYGMCDLVVDALRIRPALLEKHWAICGDECYHDDSLHLLAFDVIYCSRAYNFY
;
A
#
# COMPACT_ATOMS: atom_id res chain seq x y z
N MET A 1 24.21 -2.85 2.48
CA MET A 1 23.13 -3.20 3.42
C MET A 1 23.72 -3.94 4.61
N ASN A 2 23.27 -3.62 5.81
CA ASN A 2 23.66 -4.27 7.05
C ASN A 2 22.64 -5.37 7.42
N THR A 3 22.98 -6.60 7.11
CA THR A 3 22.12 -7.78 7.37
C THR A 3 21.87 -8.00 8.86
N ALA A 4 22.81 -7.63 9.73
CA ALA A 4 22.62 -7.75 11.17
C ALA A 4 21.54 -6.79 11.68
N ASN A 5 21.51 -5.55 11.19
CA ASN A 5 20.47 -4.59 11.52
C ASN A 5 19.10 -5.06 11.01
N LEU A 6 19.01 -5.53 9.75
CA LEU A 6 17.77 -6.09 9.21
C LEU A 6 17.24 -7.25 10.09
N ASN A 7 18.11 -8.21 10.41
CA ASN A 7 17.72 -9.33 11.26
C ASN A 7 17.30 -8.89 12.67
N THR A 8 17.90 -7.83 13.21
CA THR A 8 17.51 -7.26 14.51
C THR A 8 16.11 -6.66 14.45
N LEU A 9 15.79 -5.92 13.39
CA LEU A 9 14.45 -5.34 13.23
C LEU A 9 13.37 -6.41 13.09
N ILE A 10 13.61 -7.44 12.26
CA ILE A 10 12.67 -8.55 12.11
C ILE A 10 12.51 -9.31 13.44
N GLN A 11 13.61 -9.50 14.21
CA GLN A 11 13.52 -10.13 15.53
C GLN A 11 12.68 -9.30 16.51
N ARG A 12 12.86 -7.97 16.53
CA ARG A 12 12.03 -7.08 17.36
C ARG A 12 10.57 -7.09 16.94
N TYR A 13 10.30 -7.15 15.65
CA TYR A 13 8.93 -7.33 15.13
C TYR A 13 8.34 -8.67 15.63
N GLU A 14 9.08 -9.77 15.51
CA GLU A 14 8.66 -11.10 15.97
C GLU A 14 8.42 -11.15 17.49
N ASP A 15 9.31 -10.54 18.27
CA ASP A 15 9.21 -10.48 19.74
C ASP A 15 7.99 -9.68 20.22
N ASN A 16 7.56 -8.69 19.43
CA ASN A 16 6.40 -7.83 19.73
C ASN A 16 5.14 -8.23 18.95
N PHE A 17 5.15 -9.35 18.20
CA PHE A 17 4.11 -9.72 17.26
C PHE A 17 2.71 -9.78 17.88
N GLU A 18 2.57 -10.36 19.07
CA GLU A 18 1.28 -10.45 19.78
C GLU A 18 0.80 -9.07 20.26
N TRP A 19 1.73 -8.19 20.61
CA TRP A 19 1.40 -6.85 21.07
C TRP A 19 0.93 -5.95 19.92
N ILE A 20 1.62 -5.95 18.77
CA ILE A 20 1.22 -5.14 17.61
C ILE A 20 -0.09 -5.64 16.96
N ASN A 21 -0.48 -6.87 17.22
CA ASN A 21 -1.70 -7.48 16.70
C ASN A 21 -2.79 -7.68 17.78
N ASN A 22 -2.66 -7.05 18.95
CA ASN A 22 -3.71 -7.07 19.95
C ASN A 22 -4.87 -6.12 19.57
N ALA A 23 -5.96 -6.12 20.34
CA ALA A 23 -7.14 -5.32 20.05
C ALA A 23 -6.90 -3.79 20.08
N GLU A 24 -5.80 -3.32 20.65
CA GLU A 24 -5.46 -1.88 20.72
C GLU A 24 -4.72 -1.41 19.46
N HIS A 25 -3.80 -2.22 18.91
CA HIS A 25 -2.95 -1.86 17.77
C HIS A 25 -3.47 -2.42 16.46
N ASP A 26 -3.92 -3.68 16.46
CA ASP A 26 -4.67 -4.34 15.38
C ASP A 26 -4.01 -4.24 13.97
N GLU A 27 -2.68 -4.38 13.88
CA GLU A 27 -1.96 -4.21 12.59
C GLU A 27 -2.41 -5.21 11.52
N ILE A 28 -3.05 -6.33 11.93
CA ILE A 28 -3.65 -7.30 11.00
C ILE A 28 -4.79 -6.71 10.15
N PHE A 29 -5.29 -5.51 10.50
CA PHE A 29 -6.33 -4.82 9.71
C PHE A 29 -5.92 -4.64 8.24
N LYS A 30 -4.61 -4.57 7.92
CA LYS A 30 -4.09 -4.42 6.56
C LYS A 30 -4.51 -5.59 5.67
N TRP A 31 -4.42 -6.82 6.17
CA TRP A 31 -4.84 -8.03 5.45
C TRP A 31 -6.35 -8.09 5.27
N ARG A 32 -7.12 -7.62 6.26
CA ARG A 32 -8.58 -7.48 6.12
C ARG A 32 -8.96 -6.43 5.09
N ALA A 33 -8.24 -5.29 5.07
CA ALA A 33 -8.48 -4.24 4.09
C ALA A 33 -8.22 -4.72 2.65
N VAL A 34 -7.11 -5.45 2.42
CA VAL A 34 -6.82 -6.06 1.11
C VAL A 34 -7.90 -7.09 0.74
N ARG A 35 -8.27 -7.98 1.66
CA ARG A 35 -9.34 -8.97 1.42
C ARG A 35 -10.65 -8.30 1.03
N CYS A 36 -11.07 -7.29 1.80
CA CYS A 36 -12.28 -6.54 1.51
C CYS A 36 -12.23 -5.87 0.12
N PHE A 37 -11.10 -5.26 -0.25
CA PHE A 37 -10.94 -4.66 -1.56
C PHE A 37 -11.05 -5.71 -2.68
N GLN A 38 -10.33 -6.83 -2.57
CA GLN A 38 -10.33 -7.92 -3.55
C GLN A 38 -11.72 -8.50 -3.75
N ASP A 39 -12.41 -8.82 -2.65
CA ASP A 39 -13.74 -9.42 -2.69
C ASP A 39 -14.77 -8.50 -3.37
N VAL A 40 -14.68 -7.19 -3.16
CA VAL A 40 -15.60 -6.23 -3.79
C VAL A 40 -15.17 -5.90 -5.23
N TRP A 41 -13.87 -5.60 -5.45
CA TRP A 41 -13.40 -5.11 -6.74
C TRP A 41 -13.58 -6.13 -7.86
N PHE A 42 -13.39 -7.41 -7.56
CA PHE A 42 -13.48 -8.51 -8.53
C PHE A 42 -14.80 -9.29 -8.45
N SER A 43 -15.78 -8.81 -7.68
CA SER A 43 -17.11 -9.43 -7.60
C SER A 43 -17.95 -9.12 -8.83
N GLU A 44 -18.70 -10.10 -9.32
CA GLU A 44 -19.73 -9.92 -10.33
C GLU A 44 -20.92 -9.07 -9.80
N GLU A 45 -21.12 -9.02 -8.50
CA GLU A 45 -22.24 -8.27 -7.87
C GLU A 45 -22.13 -6.75 -8.03
N VAL A 46 -20.94 -6.24 -8.40
CA VAL A 46 -20.69 -4.80 -8.58
C VAL A 46 -20.69 -4.37 -10.05
N GLU A 47 -21.01 -5.23 -11.00
CA GLU A 47 -21.03 -4.91 -12.44
C GLU A 47 -21.97 -3.74 -12.78
N ASP A 48 -23.11 -3.64 -12.07
CA ASP A 48 -24.09 -2.57 -12.26
C ASP A 48 -23.78 -1.28 -11.46
N MET A 49 -22.74 -1.27 -10.65
CA MET A 49 -22.34 -0.09 -9.85
C MET A 49 -21.59 0.91 -10.72
N THR A 50 -21.80 2.19 -10.43
CA THR A 50 -20.91 3.24 -10.94
C THR A 50 -19.50 3.06 -10.35
N PHE A 51 -18.48 3.58 -11.04
CA PHE A 51 -17.11 3.52 -10.50
C PHE A 51 -17.02 4.11 -9.07
N ALA A 52 -17.70 5.23 -8.81
CA ALA A 52 -17.73 5.87 -7.50
C ALA A 52 -18.30 4.94 -6.41
N GLU A 53 -19.39 4.22 -6.70
CA GLU A 53 -20.02 3.29 -5.77
C GLU A 53 -19.12 2.07 -5.53
N LYS A 54 -18.58 1.48 -6.60
CA LYS A 54 -17.65 0.36 -6.56
C LYS A 54 -16.40 0.71 -5.74
N PHE A 55 -15.75 1.81 -6.06
CA PHE A 55 -14.55 2.28 -5.35
C PHE A 55 -14.82 2.53 -3.86
N LYS A 56 -15.95 3.18 -3.54
CA LYS A 56 -16.37 3.43 -2.17
C LYS A 56 -16.59 2.12 -1.40
N ALA A 57 -17.25 1.15 -2.01
CA ALA A 57 -17.49 -0.15 -1.38
C ALA A 57 -16.19 -0.93 -1.18
N ALA A 58 -15.31 -0.97 -2.19
CA ALA A 58 -14.04 -1.68 -2.13
C ALA A 58 -13.08 -1.09 -1.07
N THR A 59 -13.09 0.25 -0.89
CA THR A 59 -12.17 0.93 0.04
C THR A 59 -12.74 1.20 1.44
N LYS A 60 -13.88 0.62 1.80
CA LYS A 60 -14.55 0.88 3.10
C LYS A 60 -13.67 0.57 4.31
N GLU A 61 -12.81 -0.46 4.22
CA GLU A 61 -11.90 -0.88 5.30
C GLU A 61 -10.49 -0.25 5.16
N CYS A 62 -10.25 0.57 4.12
CA CYS A 62 -8.93 1.13 3.83
C CYS A 62 -8.66 2.49 4.48
N SER A 63 -9.56 2.97 5.36
CA SER A 63 -9.47 4.33 5.93
C SER A 63 -8.15 4.60 6.65
N VAL A 64 -7.70 3.66 7.49
CA VAL A 64 -6.44 3.79 8.24
C VAL A 64 -5.25 3.62 7.29
N LEU A 65 -5.33 2.67 6.38
CA LEU A 65 -4.27 2.37 5.42
C LEU A 65 -3.97 3.54 4.48
N LEU A 66 -4.98 4.37 4.18
CA LEU A 66 -4.90 5.55 3.31
C LEU A 66 -4.84 6.89 4.07
N ASP A 67 -4.54 6.87 5.37
CA ASP A 67 -4.42 8.07 6.21
C ASP A 67 -5.65 9.00 6.14
N ASN A 68 -6.87 8.47 6.03
CA ASN A 68 -8.14 9.22 5.91
C ASN A 68 -8.53 10.03 7.18
N GLY A 69 -7.55 10.53 7.92
CA GLY A 69 -7.77 11.35 9.12
C GLY A 69 -7.78 12.86 8.83
N GLN A 70 -6.61 13.39 8.50
CA GLN A 70 -6.44 14.82 8.19
C GLN A 70 -6.74 15.16 6.72
N VAL A 71 -6.51 14.23 5.84
CA VAL A 71 -6.84 14.25 4.40
C VAL A 71 -7.95 13.24 4.14
N SER A 72 -8.55 13.27 2.98
CA SER A 72 -9.66 12.39 2.61
C SER A 72 -9.47 11.86 1.19
N PRO A 73 -8.38 11.12 0.91
CA PRO A 73 -8.05 10.69 -0.45
C PRO A 73 -9.13 9.78 -1.04
N THR A 74 -9.63 8.78 -0.30
CA THR A 74 -10.71 7.90 -0.80
C THR A 74 -11.99 8.65 -1.10
N ASN A 75 -12.44 9.53 -0.20
CA ASN A 75 -13.61 10.36 -0.46
C ASN A 75 -13.36 11.33 -1.61
N GLY A 76 -12.12 11.80 -1.79
CA GLY A 76 -11.71 12.62 -2.93
C GLY A 76 -11.96 11.89 -4.26
N ILE A 77 -11.50 10.65 -4.39
CA ILE A 77 -11.75 9.82 -5.58
C ILE A 77 -13.25 9.64 -5.82
N VAL A 78 -14.02 9.28 -4.78
CA VAL A 78 -15.49 9.13 -4.92
C VAL A 78 -16.11 10.41 -5.43
N LYS A 79 -15.78 11.58 -4.85
CA LYS A 79 -16.35 12.86 -5.24
C LYS A 79 -15.93 13.31 -6.65
N MET A 80 -14.69 13.06 -7.05
CA MET A 80 -14.23 13.30 -8.42
C MET A 80 -14.94 12.40 -9.42
N ALA A 81 -15.10 11.11 -9.11
CA ALA A 81 -15.80 10.16 -9.96
C ALA A 81 -17.31 10.46 -10.08
N GLU A 82 -17.95 11.08 -9.07
CA GLU A 82 -19.34 11.57 -9.18
C GLU A 82 -19.47 12.74 -10.18
N GLN A 83 -18.38 13.47 -10.49
CA GLN A 83 -18.37 14.61 -11.41
C GLN A 83 -17.83 14.23 -12.80
N GLU A 84 -16.76 13.45 -12.84
CA GLU A 84 -16.08 13.01 -14.07
C GLU A 84 -15.86 11.49 -14.04
N PRO A 85 -16.93 10.67 -14.09
CA PRO A 85 -16.84 9.22 -13.90
C PRO A 85 -15.91 8.54 -14.90
N ASP A 86 -16.06 8.84 -16.20
CA ASP A 86 -15.31 8.18 -17.27
C ASP A 86 -13.79 8.45 -17.15
N GLU A 87 -13.42 9.68 -16.79
CA GLU A 87 -12.01 10.04 -16.67
C GLU A 87 -11.36 9.45 -15.42
N VAL A 88 -12.06 9.45 -14.29
CA VAL A 88 -11.54 8.85 -13.07
C VAL A 88 -11.40 7.33 -13.22
N GLU A 89 -12.41 6.67 -13.81
CA GLU A 89 -12.34 5.23 -14.10
C GLU A 89 -11.20 4.91 -15.04
N ARG A 90 -11.04 5.67 -16.14
CA ARG A 90 -9.93 5.51 -17.10
C ARG A 90 -8.57 5.60 -16.40
N LEU A 91 -8.39 6.60 -15.55
CA LEU A 91 -7.12 6.80 -14.80
C LEU A 91 -6.81 5.60 -13.88
N PHE A 92 -7.81 4.97 -13.29
CA PHE A 92 -7.59 3.76 -12.51
C PHE A 92 -7.35 2.53 -13.37
N VAL A 93 -8.23 2.26 -14.35
CA VAL A 93 -8.26 0.99 -15.06
C VAL A 93 -7.22 0.93 -16.19
N GLU A 94 -7.09 2.03 -16.96
CA GLU A 94 -6.24 2.06 -18.16
C GLU A 94 -4.85 2.67 -17.90
N VAL A 95 -4.64 3.33 -16.73
CA VAL A 95 -3.34 3.91 -16.37
C VAL A 95 -2.77 3.21 -15.15
N LEU A 96 -3.35 3.40 -13.95
CA LEU A 96 -2.75 2.89 -12.71
C LEU A 96 -2.67 1.37 -12.66
N PHE A 97 -3.74 0.67 -13.08
CA PHE A 97 -3.86 -0.79 -13.06
C PHE A 97 -3.52 -1.43 -14.42
N ALA A 98 -2.99 -0.65 -15.36
CA ALA A 98 -2.56 -1.19 -16.65
C ALA A 98 -1.44 -2.21 -16.47
N ASP A 99 -1.48 -3.27 -17.28
CA ASP A 99 -0.45 -4.31 -17.28
C ASP A 99 0.91 -3.72 -17.71
N ASP A 100 1.87 -3.76 -16.82
CA ASP A 100 3.25 -3.32 -17.06
C ASP A 100 4.23 -4.49 -17.33
N GLN A 101 3.72 -5.72 -17.37
CA GLN A 101 4.48 -6.96 -17.59
C GLN A 101 5.70 -7.10 -16.66
N GLY A 102 5.58 -6.59 -15.43
CA GLY A 102 6.65 -6.59 -14.42
C GLY A 102 7.74 -5.55 -14.66
N ASN A 103 7.52 -4.60 -15.59
CA ASN A 103 8.46 -3.50 -15.84
C ASN A 103 8.26 -2.37 -14.80
N LEU A 104 9.11 -2.34 -13.77
CA LEU A 104 9.01 -1.37 -12.68
C LEU A 104 9.17 0.10 -13.14
N GLN A 105 9.90 0.37 -14.24
CA GLN A 105 9.96 1.73 -14.77
C GLN A 105 8.61 2.14 -15.38
N LEU A 106 7.99 1.26 -16.15
CA LEU A 106 6.67 1.51 -16.73
C LEU A 106 5.61 1.66 -15.62
N ARG A 107 5.67 0.82 -14.58
CA ARG A 107 4.81 0.94 -13.38
C ARG A 107 4.99 2.31 -12.71
N GLN A 108 6.22 2.77 -12.54
CA GLN A 108 6.48 4.09 -11.98
C GLN A 108 5.91 5.20 -12.89
N ASP A 109 6.06 5.10 -14.20
CA ASP A 109 5.52 6.06 -15.16
C ASP A 109 3.98 6.10 -15.10
N HIS A 110 3.31 4.95 -14.98
CA HIS A 110 1.85 4.86 -14.79
C HIS A 110 1.40 5.54 -13.48
N VAL A 111 2.15 5.37 -12.39
CA VAL A 111 1.85 6.05 -11.12
C VAL A 111 1.95 7.56 -11.24
N GLU A 112 2.99 8.08 -11.91
CA GLU A 112 3.13 9.53 -12.11
C GLU A 112 2.03 10.07 -13.03
N GLU A 113 1.72 9.39 -14.14
CA GLU A 113 0.61 9.76 -15.04
C GLU A 113 -0.74 9.76 -14.30
N PHE A 114 -1.00 8.73 -13.49
CA PHE A 114 -2.20 8.66 -12.66
C PHE A 114 -2.29 9.86 -11.70
N LEU A 115 -1.20 10.18 -10.99
CA LEU A 115 -1.20 11.29 -10.02
C LEU A 115 -1.42 12.65 -10.69
N ASP A 116 -0.79 12.88 -11.84
CA ASP A 116 -0.96 14.12 -12.62
C ASP A 116 -2.41 14.20 -13.16
N GLY A 117 -2.95 13.10 -13.66
CA GLY A 117 -4.32 13.02 -14.17
C GLY A 117 -5.37 13.28 -13.09
N ILE A 118 -5.26 12.62 -11.94
CA ILE A 118 -6.18 12.81 -10.80
C ILE A 118 -6.08 14.24 -10.24
N GLU A 119 -4.88 14.81 -10.16
CA GLU A 119 -4.73 16.19 -9.72
C GLU A 119 -5.39 17.16 -10.70
N ALA A 120 -5.27 16.93 -12.02
CA ALA A 120 -5.97 17.73 -13.01
C ALA A 120 -7.51 17.62 -12.89
N VAL A 121 -8.05 16.42 -12.59
CA VAL A 121 -9.48 16.24 -12.28
C VAL A 121 -9.86 17.03 -11.03
N ARG A 122 -9.06 16.92 -9.95
CA ARG A 122 -9.31 17.66 -8.69
C ARG A 122 -9.35 19.16 -8.92
N GLU A 123 -8.40 19.69 -9.67
CA GLU A 123 -8.34 21.14 -9.94
C GLU A 123 -9.54 21.64 -10.74
N ARG A 124 -10.09 20.84 -11.66
CA ARG A 124 -11.31 21.20 -12.41
C ARG A 124 -12.57 21.11 -11.57
N THR A 125 -12.67 20.07 -10.72
CA THR A 125 -13.90 19.75 -10.00
C THR A 125 -13.94 20.37 -8.59
N PHE A 126 -12.80 20.40 -7.87
CA PHE A 126 -12.67 20.86 -6.49
C PHE A 126 -11.42 21.72 -6.27
N PRO A 127 -11.23 22.84 -6.98
CA PRO A 127 -9.97 23.61 -7.01
C PRO A 127 -9.49 24.08 -5.63
N SER A 128 -10.42 24.36 -4.72
CA SER A 128 -10.09 24.86 -3.37
C SER A 128 -9.98 23.76 -2.31
N TYR A 129 -10.18 22.49 -2.68
CA TYR A 129 -10.26 21.39 -1.71
C TYR A 129 -9.05 20.45 -1.80
N TRP A 130 -7.91 20.93 -1.30
CA TRP A 130 -6.63 20.21 -1.30
C TRP A 130 -6.67 18.84 -0.60
N LYS A 131 -7.62 18.61 0.32
CA LYS A 131 -7.77 17.35 1.07
C LYS A 131 -8.14 16.15 0.19
N TYR A 132 -8.57 16.37 -1.05
CA TYR A 132 -8.88 15.35 -2.02
C TYR A 132 -7.65 14.94 -2.87
N GLY A 133 -6.53 15.63 -2.69
CA GLY A 133 -5.29 15.31 -3.39
C GLY A 133 -4.82 13.89 -3.13
N GLN A 134 -4.20 13.31 -4.15
CA GLN A 134 -3.59 12.00 -4.09
C GLN A 134 -2.06 12.16 -4.06
N ASN A 135 -1.38 11.17 -3.51
CA ASN A 135 0.07 11.11 -3.48
C ASN A 135 0.56 9.68 -3.80
N ARG A 136 1.88 9.48 -3.85
CA ARG A 136 2.45 8.16 -4.12
C ARG A 136 2.04 7.10 -3.10
N HIS A 137 1.89 7.47 -1.83
CA HIS A 137 1.36 6.54 -0.83
C HIS A 137 -0.03 6.02 -1.24
N CYS A 138 -0.94 6.91 -1.67
CA CYS A 138 -2.27 6.51 -2.15
C CYS A 138 -2.17 5.59 -3.38
N ALA A 139 -1.41 6.00 -4.41
CA ALA A 139 -1.30 5.24 -5.64
C ALA A 139 -0.70 3.83 -5.42
N PHE A 140 0.38 3.71 -4.65
CA PHE A 140 0.96 2.41 -4.33
C PHE A 140 0.10 1.57 -3.39
N THR A 141 -0.70 2.21 -2.53
CA THR A 141 -1.70 1.48 -1.74
C THR A 141 -2.78 0.91 -2.65
N TYR A 142 -3.30 1.68 -3.63
CA TYR A 142 -4.28 1.17 -4.60
C TYR A 142 -3.70 0.01 -5.45
N LEU A 143 -2.45 0.10 -5.89
CA LEU A 143 -1.77 -0.99 -6.59
C LEU A 143 -1.65 -2.24 -5.72
N ALA A 144 -1.26 -2.11 -4.45
CA ALA A 144 -1.15 -3.24 -3.52
C ALA A 144 -2.52 -3.81 -3.14
N LEU A 145 -3.59 -3.02 -3.14
CA LEU A 145 -4.96 -3.50 -2.98
C LEU A 145 -5.42 -4.29 -4.22
N TYR A 146 -5.06 -3.82 -5.42
CA TYR A 146 -5.46 -4.41 -6.70
C TYR A 146 -4.69 -5.68 -7.05
N ALA A 147 -3.36 -5.67 -6.91
CA ALA A 147 -2.46 -6.79 -7.21
C ALA A 147 -1.39 -6.92 -6.10
N PRO A 148 -1.77 -7.46 -4.92
CA PRO A 148 -0.89 -7.51 -3.75
C PRO A 148 0.35 -8.39 -3.95
N GLU A 149 0.27 -9.42 -4.82
CA GLU A 149 1.41 -10.29 -5.14
C GLU A 149 2.50 -9.58 -5.97
N GLU A 150 2.17 -8.45 -6.58
CA GLU A 150 3.07 -7.71 -7.47
C GLU A 150 3.53 -6.38 -6.89
N ASN A 151 2.87 -5.91 -5.82
CA ASN A 151 3.05 -4.56 -5.34
C ASN A 151 3.30 -4.48 -3.84
N TYR A 152 4.15 -3.53 -3.46
CA TYR A 152 4.36 -3.13 -2.07
C TYR A 152 3.67 -1.79 -1.78
N ILE A 153 3.03 -1.68 -0.62
CA ILE A 153 2.57 -0.39 -0.11
C ILE A 153 3.79 0.49 0.18
N TYR A 154 3.75 1.75 -0.24
CA TYR A 154 4.82 2.70 -0.03
C TYR A 154 4.40 3.81 0.94
N LYS A 155 5.21 4.03 1.97
CA LYS A 155 5.08 5.16 2.89
C LYS A 155 6.47 5.78 3.09
N TYR A 156 6.63 7.04 2.66
CA TYR A 156 7.95 7.67 2.49
C TYR A 156 8.79 7.64 3.77
N SER A 157 8.25 8.17 4.87
CA SER A 157 9.02 8.31 6.12
C SER A 157 9.45 6.97 6.69
N GLU A 158 8.59 5.97 6.58
CA GLU A 158 8.84 4.60 7.03
C GLU A 158 9.94 3.94 6.18
N ALA A 159 9.83 4.06 4.85
CA ALA A 159 10.78 3.51 3.91
C ALA A 159 12.17 4.17 4.04
N GLU A 160 12.21 5.51 4.14
CA GLU A 160 13.46 6.27 4.27
C GLU A 160 14.21 5.92 5.57
N GLU A 161 13.50 5.90 6.69
CA GLU A 161 14.09 5.62 8.00
C GLU A 161 14.56 4.17 8.11
N PHE A 162 13.76 3.23 7.59
CA PHE A 162 14.12 1.82 7.50
C PHE A 162 15.38 1.62 6.65
N ALA A 163 15.43 2.23 5.45
CA ALA A 163 16.59 2.17 4.56
C ALA A 163 17.87 2.67 5.24
N LYS A 164 17.79 3.79 5.98
CA LYS A 164 18.92 4.32 6.77
C LYS A 164 19.37 3.34 7.84
N HIS A 165 18.44 2.75 8.59
CA HIS A 165 18.76 1.87 9.70
C HIS A 165 19.42 0.56 9.25
N ILE A 166 18.95 -0.03 8.14
CA ILE A 166 19.56 -1.22 7.55
C ILE A 166 20.79 -0.89 6.67
N GLU A 167 21.22 0.36 6.62
CA GLU A 167 22.34 0.81 5.75
C GLU A 167 22.13 0.36 4.30
N TYR A 168 20.92 0.56 3.78
CA TYR A 168 20.61 0.21 2.38
C TYR A 168 21.33 1.17 1.45
N GLY A 169 22.37 0.66 0.76
CA GLY A 169 23.32 1.48 0.00
C GLY A 169 22.77 2.07 -1.30
N ILE A 170 21.48 1.84 -1.63
CA ILE A 170 20.82 2.38 -2.82
C ILE A 170 19.86 3.46 -2.36
N ASP A 171 19.97 4.64 -2.95
CA ASP A 171 19.07 5.77 -2.70
C ASP A 171 17.70 5.52 -3.33
N ILE A 172 16.66 5.40 -2.48
CA ILE A 172 15.27 5.24 -2.92
C ILE A 172 14.65 6.54 -3.44
N GLY A 173 15.32 7.66 -3.25
CA GLY A 173 14.83 8.98 -3.65
C GLY A 173 13.60 9.45 -2.88
N SER A 174 13.10 10.63 -3.25
CA SER A 174 11.89 11.21 -2.68
C SER A 174 11.23 12.17 -3.67
N GLY A 175 9.93 12.41 -3.54
CA GLY A 175 9.23 13.30 -4.48
C GLY A 175 9.54 12.91 -5.93
N GLN A 176 9.97 13.85 -6.75
CA GLN A 176 10.29 13.61 -8.17
C GLN A 176 11.54 12.73 -8.40
N THR A 177 12.35 12.50 -7.37
CA THR A 177 13.52 11.61 -7.46
C THR A 177 13.28 10.21 -6.95
N PHE A 178 12.04 9.87 -6.60
CA PHE A 178 11.64 8.54 -6.15
C PHE A 178 11.97 7.47 -7.21
N LYS A 179 12.50 6.34 -6.76
CA LYS A 179 12.91 5.21 -7.59
C LYS A 179 12.20 3.94 -7.12
N LEU A 180 11.16 3.56 -7.83
CA LEU A 180 10.37 2.36 -7.50
C LEU A 180 11.23 1.10 -7.43
N SER A 181 12.12 0.88 -8.39
CA SER A 181 13.00 -0.29 -8.42
C SER A 181 13.92 -0.38 -7.20
N ALA A 182 14.39 0.76 -6.69
CA ALA A 182 15.21 0.79 -5.47
C ALA A 182 14.38 0.46 -4.23
N TYR A 183 13.14 0.99 -4.14
CA TYR A 183 12.24 0.69 -3.04
C TYR A 183 11.82 -0.79 -3.04
N TYR A 184 11.41 -1.33 -4.19
CA TYR A 184 11.03 -2.74 -4.32
C TYR A 184 12.19 -3.66 -3.99
N GLY A 185 13.39 -3.37 -4.50
CA GLY A 185 14.59 -4.15 -4.15
C GLY A 185 14.92 -4.13 -2.65
N MET A 186 14.59 -3.06 -1.91
CA MET A 186 14.68 -3.07 -0.44
C MET A 186 13.63 -3.99 0.18
N CYS A 187 12.39 -3.93 -0.29
CA CYS A 187 11.30 -4.78 0.20
C CYS A 187 11.57 -6.28 -0.08
N ASP A 188 12.11 -6.60 -1.26
CA ASP A 188 12.50 -7.99 -1.60
C ASP A 188 13.51 -8.57 -0.61
N LEU A 189 14.46 -7.75 -0.14
CA LEU A 189 15.41 -8.17 0.91
C LEU A 189 14.72 -8.47 2.24
N VAL A 190 13.66 -7.73 2.57
CA VAL A 190 12.82 -8.01 3.76
C VAL A 190 12.06 -9.32 3.57
N VAL A 191 11.44 -9.52 2.40
CA VAL A 191 10.74 -10.77 2.05
C VAL A 191 11.69 -11.98 2.15
N ASP A 192 12.89 -11.89 1.59
CA ASP A 192 13.88 -12.98 1.67
C ASP A 192 14.27 -13.30 3.12
N ALA A 193 14.40 -12.27 3.96
CA ALA A 193 14.69 -12.48 5.37
C ALA A 193 13.49 -13.05 6.15
N LEU A 194 12.24 -12.74 5.76
CA LEU A 194 11.03 -13.29 6.36
C LEU A 194 10.83 -14.76 6.01
N ARG A 195 11.12 -15.16 4.76
CA ARG A 195 10.98 -16.56 4.29
C ARG A 195 11.77 -17.58 5.11
N ILE A 196 12.85 -17.16 5.76
CA ILE A 196 13.66 -18.02 6.64
C ILE A 196 13.27 -17.93 8.12
N ARG A 197 12.10 -17.37 8.45
CA ARG A 197 11.56 -17.19 9.81
C ARG A 197 10.26 -18.00 10.02
N PRO A 198 10.31 -19.34 10.01
CA PRO A 198 9.10 -20.17 10.07
C PRO A 198 8.25 -19.92 11.31
N ALA A 199 8.87 -19.61 12.47
CA ALA A 199 8.13 -19.32 13.70
C ALA A 199 7.29 -18.03 13.61
N LEU A 200 7.82 -16.98 12.97
CA LEU A 200 7.07 -15.76 12.72
C LEU A 200 5.92 -16.00 11.73
N LEU A 201 6.20 -16.72 10.64
CA LEU A 201 5.18 -17.04 9.64
C LEU A 201 4.06 -17.91 10.23
N GLU A 202 4.37 -18.88 11.09
CA GLU A 202 3.38 -19.68 11.80
C GLU A 202 2.48 -18.81 12.71
N LYS A 203 3.07 -17.90 13.48
CA LYS A 203 2.32 -16.93 14.30
C LYS A 203 1.41 -16.05 13.43
N HIS A 204 1.94 -15.55 12.31
CA HIS A 204 1.20 -14.70 11.39
C HIS A 204 -0.02 -15.43 10.82
N TRP A 205 0.18 -16.63 10.26
CA TRP A 205 -0.94 -17.40 9.70
C TRP A 205 -1.95 -17.84 10.75
N ALA A 206 -1.53 -18.03 12.00
CA ALA A 206 -2.43 -18.41 13.09
C ALA A 206 -3.44 -17.31 13.45
N ILE A 207 -3.13 -16.03 13.22
CA ILE A 207 -4.04 -14.92 13.50
C ILE A 207 -4.80 -14.43 12.26
N CYS A 208 -4.33 -14.77 11.06
CA CYS A 208 -5.04 -14.49 9.80
C CYS A 208 -6.21 -15.49 9.67
N GLY A 209 -7.43 -15.04 9.96
CA GLY A 209 -8.64 -15.79 9.70
C GLY A 209 -9.10 -15.71 8.24
N ASP A 210 -10.28 -16.27 7.95
CA ASP A 210 -10.88 -16.25 6.60
C ASP A 210 -11.17 -14.83 6.10
N GLU A 211 -11.27 -13.87 7.01
CA GLU A 211 -11.46 -12.45 6.70
C GLU A 211 -10.18 -11.73 6.22
N CYS A 212 -9.02 -12.38 6.32
CA CYS A 212 -7.75 -11.84 5.88
C CYS A 212 -7.40 -12.31 4.46
N TYR A 213 -6.71 -11.43 3.72
CA TYR A 213 -6.06 -11.81 2.48
C TYR A 213 -4.90 -12.77 2.77
N HIS A 214 -4.78 -13.84 1.99
CA HIS A 214 -3.70 -14.81 2.13
C HIS A 214 -2.47 -14.34 1.34
N ASP A 215 -1.51 -13.73 2.03
CA ASP A 215 -0.32 -13.08 1.44
C ASP A 215 0.84 -14.09 1.24
N ASP A 216 0.74 -14.95 0.24
CA ASP A 216 1.80 -15.91 -0.11
C ASP A 216 3.09 -15.21 -0.56
N SER A 217 2.97 -14.01 -1.12
CA SER A 217 4.11 -13.19 -1.54
C SER A 217 4.93 -12.65 -0.36
N LEU A 218 4.30 -12.47 0.80
CA LEU A 218 4.81 -11.78 1.98
C LEU A 218 5.02 -10.26 1.76
N HIS A 219 4.39 -9.68 0.73
CA HIS A 219 4.54 -8.26 0.42
C HIS A 219 3.91 -7.37 1.48
N LEU A 220 2.71 -7.75 1.97
CA LEU A 220 2.08 -7.02 3.07
C LEU A 220 2.86 -7.17 4.37
N LEU A 221 3.37 -8.38 4.65
CA LEU A 221 4.18 -8.62 5.84
C LEU A 221 5.51 -7.85 5.81
N ALA A 222 6.15 -7.75 4.64
CA ALA A 222 7.35 -6.94 4.47
C ALA A 222 7.08 -5.45 4.71
N PHE A 223 5.97 -4.93 4.15
CA PHE A 223 5.54 -3.55 4.44
C PHE A 223 5.23 -3.37 5.93
N ASP A 224 4.56 -4.33 6.57
CA ASP A 224 4.20 -4.23 7.99
C ASP A 224 5.45 -4.18 8.89
N VAL A 225 6.47 -4.99 8.61
CA VAL A 225 7.78 -4.90 9.30
C VAL A 225 8.40 -3.52 9.14
N ILE A 226 8.42 -2.96 7.92
CA ILE A 226 8.96 -1.62 7.65
C ILE A 226 8.17 -0.55 8.42
N TYR A 227 6.84 -0.61 8.37
CA TYR A 227 5.93 0.31 9.03
C TYR A 227 6.08 0.24 10.55
N CYS A 228 5.96 -0.94 11.14
CA CYS A 228 6.02 -1.13 12.59
C CYS A 228 7.38 -0.77 13.18
N SER A 229 8.48 -0.95 12.41
CA SER A 229 9.82 -0.54 12.86
C SER A 229 9.87 0.93 13.24
N ARG A 230 9.19 1.79 12.49
CA ARG A 230 9.10 3.22 12.78
C ARG A 230 7.94 3.54 13.73
N ALA A 231 6.76 3.04 13.47
CA ALA A 231 5.55 3.35 14.24
C ALA A 231 5.70 3.00 15.73
N TYR A 232 6.40 1.89 16.02
CA TYR A 232 6.63 1.39 17.38
C TYR A 232 8.08 1.52 17.86
N ASN A 233 8.91 2.27 17.12
CA ASN A 233 10.30 2.58 17.49
C ASN A 233 11.15 1.32 17.76
N PHE A 234 11.18 0.39 16.82
CA PHE A 234 11.99 -0.83 16.88
C PHE A 234 13.47 -0.60 16.51
N TYR A 235 13.87 0.62 16.17
CA TYR A 235 15.24 1.01 15.81
C TYR A 235 16.25 0.92 16.94
#